data_776cb680fac7ae13cea4b004171e8baa
#
_entry.id   776cb680fac7ae13cea4b004171e8baa
#
_cell.length_a   1.000
_cell.length_b   1.000
_cell.length_c   1.000
_cell.angle_alpha   90.00
_cell.angle_beta   90.00
_cell.angle_gamma   90.00
#
_symmetry.space_group_name_H-M   'P 1'
#
loop_
_entity.id
_entity.type
_entity.pdbx_description
1 polymer ?
#
loop_
_entity_poly.entity_id
_entity_poly.type
_entity_poly.pdbx_seq_one_letter_code
_entity_poly.pdbx_strand_id
1 'polypeptide(L)'
;MAIKSVKFRHATKWLLSPIMLKIRSGPLAGKKWKASSGIRFIKGTYELKNVEAIQKILREKDIAYDVGAHVGYFSVLMGDLVGDGGKVIAFEPRRLNLGYLRWHVS
;
A
#
# COMPACT_ATOMS: atom_id res chain seq x y z
N MET A 1 6.75 -7.14 -11.31
CA MET A 1 8.08 -6.73 -10.82
C MET A 1 8.06 -6.72 -9.30
N ALA A 2 8.96 -7.43 -8.69
CA ALA A 2 9.03 -7.51 -7.23
C ALA A 2 9.51 -6.19 -6.62
N ILE A 3 8.90 -5.74 -5.52
CA ILE A 3 9.20 -4.46 -4.88
C ILE A 3 10.66 -4.34 -4.44
N LYS A 4 11.30 -5.44 -4.05
CA LYS A 4 12.65 -5.46 -3.46
C LYS A 4 13.79 -5.11 -4.43
N SER A 5 13.58 -5.06 -5.75
CA SER A 5 14.66 -4.99 -6.75
C SER A 5 14.82 -3.65 -7.45
N VAL A 6 14.03 -2.63 -7.14
CA VAL A 6 14.04 -1.38 -7.91
C VAL A 6 14.63 -0.22 -7.10
N LYS A 7 15.80 0.26 -7.52
CA LYS A 7 16.41 1.49 -6.98
C LYS A 7 15.84 2.70 -7.74
N PHE A 8 15.20 3.64 -7.03
CA PHE A 8 14.66 4.86 -7.61
C PHE A 8 15.51 6.09 -7.27
N ARG A 9 16.17 6.67 -8.26
CA ARG A 9 16.89 7.93 -8.07
C ARG A 9 16.02 9.17 -8.31
N HIS A 10 15.00 9.09 -9.17
CA HIS A 10 14.18 10.26 -9.56
C HIS A 10 12.82 10.37 -8.85
N ALA A 11 12.28 9.28 -8.34
CA ALA A 11 11.04 9.29 -7.57
C ALA A 11 11.23 9.83 -6.14
N THR A 12 12.45 9.88 -5.64
CA THR A 12 12.77 10.32 -4.28
C THR A 12 12.37 11.77 -3.98
N LYS A 13 12.44 12.67 -4.96
CA LYS A 13 12.04 14.08 -4.75
C LYS A 13 10.56 14.22 -4.47
N TRP A 14 9.72 13.44 -5.12
CA TRP A 14 8.28 13.41 -4.88
C TRP A 14 7.93 12.69 -3.58
N LEU A 15 8.68 11.65 -3.24
CA LEU A 15 8.50 10.89 -2.01
C LEU A 15 8.95 11.67 -0.77
N LEU A 16 9.80 12.69 -0.96
CA LEU A 16 10.24 13.62 0.08
C LEU A 16 9.26 14.77 0.29
N SER A 17 8.07 14.73 -0.34
CA SER A 17 7.00 15.67 0.01
C SER A 17 6.81 15.63 1.53
N PRO A 18 6.91 16.79 2.22
CA PRO A 18 6.87 16.81 3.68
C PRO A 18 5.47 16.50 4.23
N ILE A 19 4.45 16.48 3.36
CA ILE A 19 3.06 16.34 3.81
C ILE A 19 2.71 14.88 4.02
N MET A 20 2.68 14.51 5.29
CA MET A 20 2.25 13.21 5.77
C MET A 20 0.94 13.37 6.52
N LEU A 21 -0.06 12.59 6.15
CA LEU A 21 -1.34 12.55 6.83
C LEU A 21 -1.62 11.14 7.37
N LYS A 22 -2.41 11.07 8.42
CA LYS A 22 -2.92 9.79 8.90
C LYS A 22 -4.22 9.47 8.19
N ILE A 23 -4.39 8.22 7.80
CA ILE A 23 -5.66 7.71 7.29
C ILE A 23 -6.68 7.82 8.40
N ARG A 24 -7.86 8.38 8.11
CA ARG A 24 -8.84 8.78 9.13
C ARG A 24 -9.75 7.66 9.61
N SER A 25 -10.04 6.71 8.75
CA SER A 25 -11.00 5.64 9.06
C SER A 25 -10.67 4.37 8.29
N GLY A 26 -11.47 3.32 8.50
CA GLY A 26 -11.33 2.06 7.82
C GLY A 26 -10.17 1.21 8.34
N PRO A 27 -9.80 0.15 7.60
CA PRO A 27 -8.85 -0.85 8.09
C PRO A 27 -7.44 -0.32 8.28
N LEU A 28 -7.07 0.78 7.60
CA LEU A 28 -5.74 1.39 7.71
C LEU A 28 -5.73 2.67 8.54
N ALA A 29 -6.78 2.91 9.34
CA ALA A 29 -6.86 4.09 10.19
C ALA A 29 -5.61 4.25 11.07
N GLY A 30 -5.10 5.49 11.14
CA GLY A 30 -3.90 5.82 11.90
C GLY A 30 -2.57 5.61 11.18
N LYS A 31 -2.55 4.87 10.07
CA LYS A 31 -1.32 4.70 9.30
C LYS A 31 -0.93 6.00 8.61
N LYS A 32 0.36 6.29 8.60
CA LYS A 32 0.92 7.45 7.88
C LYS A 32 0.87 7.21 6.38
N TRP A 33 0.44 8.24 5.66
CA TRP A 33 0.24 8.15 4.22
C TRP A 33 0.73 9.43 3.54
N LYS A 34 1.41 9.28 2.42
CA LYS A 34 1.86 10.44 1.63
C LYS A 34 0.68 11.11 0.94
N ALA A 35 0.37 12.34 1.31
CA ALA A 35 -0.75 13.09 0.74
C ALA A 35 -0.62 13.23 -0.78
N SER A 36 0.60 13.37 -1.29
CA SER A 36 0.88 13.48 -2.72
C SER A 36 0.56 12.20 -3.52
N SER A 37 0.38 11.07 -2.86
CA SER A 37 -0.02 9.82 -3.53
C SER A 37 -1.52 9.76 -3.86
N GLY A 38 -2.33 10.59 -3.22
CA GLY A 38 -3.77 10.69 -3.45
C GLY A 38 -4.56 10.92 -2.18
N ILE A 39 -5.29 12.04 -2.14
CA ILE A 39 -6.14 12.42 -0.99
C ILE A 39 -7.25 11.39 -0.74
N ARG A 40 -7.73 10.71 -1.77
CA ARG A 40 -8.81 9.71 -1.65
C ARG A 40 -8.50 8.58 -0.66
N PHE A 41 -7.23 8.25 -0.46
CA PHE A 41 -6.81 7.22 0.50
C PHE A 41 -6.91 7.70 1.94
N ILE A 42 -6.81 9.01 2.17
CA ILE A 42 -6.78 9.58 3.52
C ILE A 42 -8.14 9.41 4.24
N LYS A 43 -9.24 9.43 3.50
CA LYS A 43 -10.56 9.17 4.09
C LYS A 43 -10.69 7.77 4.70
N GLY A 44 -9.99 6.78 4.13
CA GLY A 44 -10.07 5.39 4.57
C GLY A 44 -11.29 4.64 4.07
N THR A 45 -12.03 5.21 3.12
CA THR A 45 -13.22 4.61 2.51
C THR A 45 -12.97 4.13 1.08
N TYR A 46 -11.73 3.95 0.71
CA TYR A 46 -11.32 3.55 -0.63
C TYR A 46 -11.74 2.13 -0.95
N GLU A 47 -12.54 1.97 -2.01
CA GLU A 47 -12.99 0.67 -2.52
C GLU A 47 -13.44 -0.32 -1.44
N LEU A 48 -14.39 0.09 -0.59
CA LEU A 48 -14.83 -0.69 0.57
C LEU A 48 -15.29 -2.11 0.25
N LYS A 49 -15.91 -2.34 -0.91
CA LYS A 49 -16.33 -3.69 -1.32
C LYS A 49 -15.14 -4.62 -1.53
N ASN A 50 -14.08 -4.11 -2.14
CA ASN A 50 -12.84 -4.86 -2.33
C ASN A 50 -12.14 -5.09 -0.99
N VAL A 51 -12.13 -4.11 -0.10
CA VAL A 51 -11.61 -4.25 1.26
C VAL A 51 -12.33 -5.39 1.99
N GLU A 52 -13.65 -5.39 1.99
CA GLU A 52 -14.45 -6.46 2.62
C GLU A 52 -14.13 -7.84 2.03
N ALA A 53 -14.04 -7.95 0.71
CA ALA A 53 -13.72 -9.20 0.05
C ALA A 53 -12.34 -9.74 0.47
N ILE A 54 -11.34 -8.87 0.50
CA ILE A 54 -9.99 -9.21 0.93
C ILE A 54 -10.00 -9.69 2.39
N GLN A 55 -10.68 -8.95 3.27
CA GLN A 55 -10.78 -9.31 4.69
C GLN A 55 -11.47 -10.66 4.93
N LYS A 56 -12.42 -11.04 4.08
CA LYS A 56 -13.11 -12.34 4.17
C LYS A 56 -12.27 -13.51 3.68
N ILE A 57 -11.41 -13.28 2.69
CA ILE A 57 -10.67 -14.35 2.00
C ILE A 57 -9.29 -14.57 2.63
N LEU A 58 -8.59 -13.49 2.93
CA LEU A 58 -7.19 -13.54 3.33
C LEU A 58 -7.04 -13.87 4.82
N ARG A 59 -6.12 -14.77 5.14
CA ARG A 59 -5.85 -15.25 6.49
C ARG A 59 -4.40 -15.03 6.88
N GLU A 60 -4.14 -15.10 8.18
CA GLU A 60 -2.76 -15.12 8.69
C GLU A 60 -1.93 -16.20 8.01
N LYS A 61 -0.68 -15.89 7.75
CA LYS A 61 0.34 -16.75 7.11
C LYS A 61 0.09 -17.02 5.63
N ASP A 62 -0.95 -16.45 5.03
CA ASP A 62 -1.18 -16.58 3.60
C ASP A 62 -0.09 -15.86 2.79
N ILE A 63 0.03 -16.28 1.52
CA ILE A 63 0.82 -15.59 0.50
C ILE A 63 -0.15 -14.93 -0.46
N ALA A 64 -0.08 -13.63 -0.59
CA ALA A 64 -0.95 -12.84 -1.46
C ALA A 64 -0.15 -12.17 -2.58
N TYR A 65 -0.75 -12.13 -3.76
CA TYR A 65 -0.20 -11.39 -4.91
C TYR A 65 -1.09 -10.18 -5.18
N ASP A 66 -0.49 -8.99 -5.13
CA ASP A 66 -1.16 -7.73 -5.45
C ASP A 66 -0.71 -7.25 -6.84
N VAL A 67 -1.49 -7.59 -7.86
CA VAL A 67 -1.18 -7.25 -9.24
C VAL A 67 -1.81 -5.92 -9.60
N GLY A 68 -0.98 -4.96 -9.99
CA GLY A 68 -1.41 -3.57 -10.17
C GLY A 68 -1.55 -2.85 -8.81
N ALA A 69 -0.55 -3.00 -7.97
CA ALA A 69 -0.59 -2.54 -6.58
C ALA A 69 -0.69 -1.01 -6.40
N HIS A 70 -0.47 -0.25 -7.47
CA HIS A 70 -0.56 1.20 -7.45
C HIS A 70 0.33 1.81 -6.35
N VAL A 71 -0.23 2.66 -5.49
CA VAL A 71 0.51 3.27 -4.38
C VAL A 71 0.53 2.41 -3.10
N GLY A 72 -0.08 1.23 -3.14
CA GLY A 72 0.07 0.21 -2.11
C GLY A 72 -1.04 0.11 -1.07
N TYR A 73 -2.20 0.71 -1.29
CA TYR A 73 -3.29 0.65 -0.32
C TYR A 73 -3.69 -0.79 0.03
N PHE A 74 -3.96 -1.61 -0.99
CA PHE A 74 -4.28 -3.02 -0.77
C PHE A 74 -3.07 -3.84 -0.31
N SER A 75 -1.88 -3.53 -0.78
CA SER A 75 -0.66 -4.21 -0.31
C SER A 75 -0.47 -4.04 1.19
N VAL A 76 -0.68 -2.83 1.72
CA VAL A 76 -0.60 -2.57 3.16
C VAL A 76 -1.70 -3.30 3.92
N LEU A 77 -2.94 -3.26 3.43
CA LEU A 77 -4.06 -4.00 4.01
C LEU A 77 -3.78 -5.50 4.06
N MET A 78 -3.35 -6.08 2.95
CA MET A 78 -3.04 -7.50 2.89
C MET A 78 -1.87 -7.87 3.80
N GLY A 79 -0.86 -6.99 3.89
CA GLY A 79 0.25 -7.17 4.82
C GLY A 79 -0.19 -7.26 6.27
N ASP A 80 -1.11 -6.40 6.69
CA ASP A 80 -1.69 -6.45 8.03
C ASP A 80 -2.46 -7.77 8.27
N LEU A 81 -3.19 -8.24 7.27
CA LEU A 81 -4.03 -9.44 7.39
C LEU A 81 -3.19 -10.74 7.44
N VAL A 82 -2.16 -10.85 6.62
CA VAL A 82 -1.33 -12.06 6.58
C VAL A 82 -0.33 -12.11 7.74
N GLY A 83 -0.01 -10.99 8.32
CA GLY A 83 0.89 -10.89 9.48
C GLY A 83 2.34 -11.27 9.18
N ASP A 84 3.14 -11.41 10.23
CA ASP A 84 4.59 -11.66 10.12
C ASP A 84 4.92 -13.01 9.48
N GLY A 85 4.05 -14.00 9.64
CA GLY A 85 4.22 -15.33 9.06
C GLY A 85 3.76 -15.43 7.61
N GLY A 86 3.10 -14.40 7.08
CA GLY A 86 2.62 -14.35 5.70
C GLY A 86 3.53 -13.52 4.80
N LYS A 87 3.09 -13.35 3.55
CA LYS A 87 3.84 -12.57 2.56
C LYS A 87 2.88 -11.90 1.58
N VAL A 88 3.18 -10.67 1.21
CA VAL A 88 2.55 -9.98 0.09
C VAL A 88 3.59 -9.70 -0.98
N ILE A 89 3.31 -10.09 -2.20
CA ILE A 89 4.15 -9.83 -3.37
C ILE A 89 3.37 -8.88 -4.27
N ALA A 90 3.82 -7.63 -4.32
CA ALA A 90 3.16 -6.58 -5.08
C ALA A 90 3.88 -6.32 -6.41
N PHE A 91 3.08 -6.09 -7.44
CA PHE A 91 3.54 -5.81 -8.80
C PHE A 91 2.97 -4.48 -9.25
N GLU A 92 3.84 -3.51 -9.53
CA GLU A 92 3.45 -2.19 -10.02
C GLU A 92 4.48 -1.71 -11.07
N PRO A 93 4.06 -1.53 -12.34
CA PRO A 93 5.00 -1.17 -13.41
C PRO A 93 5.34 0.33 -13.43
N ARG A 94 4.49 1.21 -12.89
CA ARG A 94 4.74 2.65 -12.92
C ARG A 94 5.72 3.05 -11.81
N ARG A 95 6.84 3.62 -12.21
CA ARG A 95 7.92 4.00 -11.28
C ARG A 95 7.45 4.93 -10.16
N LEU A 96 6.63 5.92 -10.47
CA LEU A 96 6.11 6.85 -9.47
C LEU A 96 5.27 6.12 -8.43
N ASN A 97 4.33 5.30 -8.87
CA ASN A 97 3.49 4.51 -7.97
C ASN A 97 4.31 3.54 -7.12
N LEU A 98 5.27 2.88 -7.75
CA LEU A 98 6.14 1.93 -7.05
C LEU A 98 6.97 2.63 -5.96
N GLY A 99 7.39 3.86 -6.18
CA GLY A 99 8.05 4.67 -5.17
C GLY A 99 7.17 4.90 -3.94
N TYR A 100 5.92 5.28 -4.15
CA TYR A 100 4.94 5.42 -3.06
C TYR A 100 4.68 4.09 -2.36
N LEU A 101 4.44 3.03 -3.13
CA LEU A 101 4.23 1.69 -2.62
C LEU A 101 5.35 1.27 -1.66
N ARG A 102 6.59 1.42 -2.09
CA ARG A 102 7.77 1.08 -1.26
C ARG A 102 7.82 1.86 0.03
N TRP A 103 7.43 3.11 -0.03
CA TRP A 103 7.39 3.95 1.17
C TRP A 103 6.26 3.52 2.10
N HIS A 104 5.05 3.30 1.57
CA HIS A 104 3.88 2.94 2.38
C HIS A 104 4.00 1.57 3.04
N VAL A 105 4.69 0.61 2.42
CA VAL A 105 4.88 -0.74 2.99
C VAL A 105 6.11 -0.84 3.91
N SER A 106 6.93 0.18 3.95
CA SER A 106 8.06 0.22 4.87
C SER A 106 7.58 0.57 6.29
#